data_7d93ccc6ddde62cf011f9848097afb69
#
_entry.id   7d93ccc6ddde62cf011f9848097afb69
#
_cell.length_a   1.000
_cell.length_b   1.000
_cell.length_c   1.000
_cell.angle_alpha   90.00
_cell.angle_beta   90.00
_cell.angle_gamma   90.00
#
_symmetry.space_group_name_H-M   'P 1'
#
loop_
_entity.id
_entity.type
_entity.pdbx_description
1 polymer ?
#
loop_
_entity_poly.entity_id
_entity_poly.type
_entity_poly.pdbx_seq_one_letter_code
_entity_poly.pdbx_strand_id
1 'polypeptide(L)'
;MIYTCTFAPSIDYTAYLTHFESGALNRSDEVYYYPGGKGINVSRVLSRLGLKSRALGYAGGFTGRFIEEFLDAEGIETDFIDTGAITRINVKIKTDQETELNGPGPVLEGSQLEQLKEKIAVMAQGDWFVLAGSLPSSVPTQFFKDLADRSQERGIHFVLDTSGPALKELLDTKPFLIKPNEHELGEMFGVEITTQAQAFHYASRLVERGVQHVVVSMGGAGAIYASREYRYTAQVPKGKVVNTVGSGDSLVSGFIASYIQHQDPERAFQYGVASGSATAFRTDLCEQADVEQLLPEVTVTPFEEKDVTK
;
A
#
# COMPACT_ATOMS: atom_id res chain seq x y z
N MET A 1 -13.27 -7.28 -10.68
CA MET A 1 -13.42 -6.15 -9.74
C MET A 1 -12.20 -6.09 -8.83
N ILE A 2 -11.84 -4.90 -8.31
CA ILE A 2 -10.76 -4.74 -7.33
C ILE A 2 -11.39 -4.36 -6.00
N TYR A 3 -11.07 -5.11 -4.96
CA TYR A 3 -11.49 -4.84 -3.58
C TYR A 3 -10.26 -4.48 -2.76
N THR A 4 -10.26 -3.30 -2.15
CA THR A 4 -9.21 -2.91 -1.21
C THR A 4 -9.74 -3.05 0.21
N CYS A 5 -8.90 -3.44 1.16
CA CYS A 5 -9.33 -3.63 2.54
C CYS A 5 -8.37 -2.91 3.49
N THR A 6 -8.93 -2.00 4.30
CA THR A 6 -8.22 -1.23 5.32
C THR A 6 -8.79 -1.53 6.69
N PHE A 7 -8.02 -2.23 7.54
CA PHE A 7 -8.48 -2.61 8.89
C PHE A 7 -8.50 -1.44 9.87
N ALA A 8 -7.61 -0.48 9.70
CA ALA A 8 -7.46 0.66 10.59
C ALA A 8 -7.39 1.97 9.78
N PRO A 9 -8.49 2.35 9.10
CA PRO A 9 -8.56 3.65 8.41
C PRO A 9 -8.41 4.80 9.40
N SER A 10 -8.17 6.00 8.87
CA SER A 10 -8.02 7.22 9.65
C SER A 10 -8.51 8.43 8.87
N ILE A 11 -8.74 9.52 9.57
CA ILE A 11 -8.60 10.85 8.97
C ILE A 11 -7.15 11.27 9.23
N ASP A 12 -6.41 11.58 8.19
CA ASP A 12 -5.07 12.13 8.31
C ASP A 12 -5.19 13.65 8.31
N TYR A 13 -5.06 14.25 9.50
CA TYR A 13 -5.01 15.70 9.72
C TYR A 13 -3.56 16.16 9.57
N THR A 14 -3.27 16.93 8.52
CA THR A 14 -1.93 17.48 8.29
C THR A 14 -1.94 18.96 8.55
N ALA A 15 -1.13 19.42 9.50
CA ALA A 15 -0.96 20.81 9.87
C ALA A 15 0.43 21.32 9.48
N TYR A 16 0.50 22.36 8.68
CA TYR A 16 1.74 23.05 8.34
C TYR A 16 1.97 24.22 9.29
N LEU A 17 3.15 24.28 9.88
CA LEU A 17 3.58 25.32 10.81
C LEU A 17 4.98 25.80 10.44
N THR A 18 5.23 27.09 10.60
CA THR A 18 6.58 27.65 10.50
C THR A 18 7.48 27.11 11.62
N HIS A 19 6.92 26.89 12.81
CA HIS A 19 7.63 26.37 13.98
C HIS A 19 6.68 25.58 14.87
N PHE A 20 7.18 24.49 15.48
CA PHE A 20 6.47 23.69 16.48
C PHE A 20 7.26 23.63 17.76
N GLU A 21 6.65 24.03 18.88
CA GLU A 21 7.22 24.00 20.21
C GLU A 21 6.38 23.13 21.15
N SER A 22 7.00 22.09 21.70
CA SER A 22 6.34 21.21 22.67
C SER A 22 6.04 21.95 23.97
N GLY A 23 4.80 21.83 24.47
CA GLY A 23 4.36 22.49 25.70
C GLY A 23 3.89 23.95 25.52
N ALA A 24 3.93 24.49 24.30
CA ALA A 24 3.47 25.83 23.96
C ALA A 24 2.18 25.81 23.13
N LEU A 25 1.54 26.99 22.99
CA LEU A 25 0.42 27.18 22.05
C LEU A 25 1.00 27.35 20.64
N ASN A 26 0.78 26.34 19.79
CA ASN A 26 1.13 26.38 18.39
C ASN A 26 -0.11 26.74 17.55
N ARG A 27 0.06 27.48 16.47
CA ARG A 27 -0.96 27.79 15.48
C ARG A 27 -0.49 27.35 14.11
N SER A 28 -1.33 26.58 13.39
CA SER A 28 -1.04 26.15 12.03
C SER A 28 -1.29 27.29 11.04
N ASP A 29 -0.44 27.37 10.03
CA ASP A 29 -0.60 28.29 8.90
C ASP A 29 -1.61 27.72 7.90
N GLU A 30 -1.62 26.40 7.73
CA GLU A 30 -2.45 25.69 6.77
C GLU A 30 -2.78 24.27 7.28
N VAL A 31 -3.98 23.77 6.96
CA VAL A 31 -4.40 22.41 7.36
C VAL A 31 -5.08 21.66 6.22
N TYR A 32 -4.88 20.33 6.19
CA TYR A 32 -5.54 19.43 5.26
C TYR A 32 -6.13 18.24 6.00
N TYR A 33 -7.20 17.68 5.42
CA TYR A 33 -7.90 16.51 5.91
C TYR A 33 -8.06 15.53 4.77
N TYR A 34 -7.43 14.37 4.88
CA TYR A 34 -7.56 13.31 3.89
C TYR A 34 -7.98 12.00 4.54
N PRO A 35 -8.79 11.17 3.85
CA PRO A 35 -8.96 9.79 4.29
C PRO A 35 -7.62 9.08 4.20
N GLY A 36 -7.22 8.46 5.31
CA GLY A 36 -5.96 7.73 5.46
C GLY A 36 -6.17 6.23 5.57
N GLY A 37 -5.09 5.52 5.29
CA GLY A 37 -5.01 4.06 5.28
C GLY A 37 -4.59 3.53 3.91
N LYS A 38 -3.63 2.58 3.90
CA LYS A 38 -3.01 2.11 2.65
C LYS A 38 -4.04 1.61 1.63
N GLY A 39 -5.02 0.79 2.04
CA GLY A 39 -6.04 0.29 1.12
C GLY A 39 -6.93 1.40 0.55
N ILE A 40 -7.22 2.43 1.35
CA ILE A 40 -7.93 3.63 0.88
C ILE A 40 -7.08 4.37 -0.16
N ASN A 41 -5.80 4.59 0.12
CA ASN A 41 -4.88 5.21 -0.84
C ASN A 41 -4.81 4.41 -2.15
N VAL A 42 -4.75 3.07 -2.07
CA VAL A 42 -4.81 2.21 -3.25
C VAL A 42 -6.09 2.45 -4.05
N SER A 43 -7.27 2.50 -3.42
CA SER A 43 -8.53 2.79 -4.11
C SER A 43 -8.55 4.17 -4.77
N ARG A 44 -8.03 5.20 -4.09
CA ARG A 44 -7.95 6.56 -4.62
C ARG A 44 -7.06 6.63 -5.85
N VAL A 45 -5.87 6.01 -5.80
CA VAL A 45 -4.97 5.97 -6.95
C VAL A 45 -5.56 5.15 -8.09
N LEU A 46 -6.16 3.98 -7.83
CA LEU A 46 -6.84 3.19 -8.86
C LEU A 46 -7.94 3.99 -9.57
N SER A 47 -8.76 4.76 -8.82
CA SER A 47 -9.79 5.64 -9.40
C SER A 47 -9.17 6.70 -10.31
N ARG A 48 -8.10 7.36 -9.88
CA ARG A 48 -7.36 8.36 -10.67
C ARG A 48 -6.69 7.77 -11.92
N LEU A 49 -6.36 6.47 -11.89
CA LEU A 49 -5.85 5.71 -13.05
C LEU A 49 -6.98 5.11 -13.90
N GLY A 50 -8.24 5.48 -13.67
CA GLY A 50 -9.40 5.06 -14.47
C GLY A 50 -9.93 3.68 -14.15
N LEU A 51 -9.57 3.07 -13.03
CA LEU A 51 -10.02 1.75 -12.60
C LEU A 51 -11.01 1.84 -11.44
N LYS A 52 -12.08 1.05 -11.54
CA LYS A 52 -13.06 0.94 -10.45
C LYS A 52 -12.57 0.00 -9.38
N SER A 53 -12.72 0.42 -8.13
CA SER A 53 -12.50 -0.40 -6.95
C SER A 53 -13.63 -0.24 -5.95
N ARG A 54 -13.72 -1.18 -5.01
CA ARG A 54 -14.60 -1.09 -3.85
C ARG A 54 -13.76 -1.13 -2.59
N ALA A 55 -13.86 -0.08 -1.77
CA ALA A 55 -13.14 0.02 -0.51
C ALA A 55 -13.90 -0.70 0.60
N LEU A 56 -13.27 -1.74 1.15
CA LEU A 56 -13.72 -2.51 2.29
C LEU A 56 -12.91 -2.14 3.54
N GLY A 57 -13.38 -2.57 4.68
CA GLY A 57 -12.69 -2.43 5.97
C GLY A 57 -13.64 -2.02 7.07
N TYR A 58 -13.13 -1.31 8.06
CA TYR A 58 -13.86 -1.02 9.28
C TYR A 58 -13.82 0.48 9.57
N ALA A 59 -14.99 1.11 9.55
CA ALA A 59 -15.12 2.54 9.84
C ALA A 59 -16.33 2.79 10.75
N GLY A 60 -16.42 3.96 11.38
CA GLY A 60 -17.58 4.30 12.19
C GLY A 60 -17.55 5.73 12.72
N GLY A 61 -18.65 6.15 13.29
CA GLY A 61 -18.84 7.49 13.81
C GLY A 61 -18.84 8.59 12.73
N PHE A 62 -18.68 9.83 13.14
CA PHE A 62 -18.67 10.98 12.22
C PHE A 62 -17.42 10.98 11.33
N THR A 63 -16.29 10.44 11.81
CA THR A 63 -15.04 10.34 11.07
C THR A 63 -15.10 9.24 10.01
N GLY A 64 -15.81 8.12 10.27
CA GLY A 64 -16.10 7.11 9.26
C GLY A 64 -16.95 7.66 8.13
N ARG A 65 -18.03 8.41 8.46
CA ARG A 65 -18.85 9.09 7.44
C ARG A 65 -18.07 10.09 6.60
N PHE A 66 -17.15 10.86 7.19
CA PHE A 66 -16.28 11.75 6.44
C PHE A 66 -15.46 10.97 5.39
N ILE A 67 -14.93 9.80 5.75
CA ILE A 67 -14.16 8.94 4.82
C ILE A 67 -15.07 8.46 3.68
N GLU A 68 -16.28 7.97 3.99
CA GLU A 68 -17.23 7.48 3.00
C GLU A 68 -17.65 8.60 2.02
N GLU A 69 -18.04 9.78 2.54
CA GLU A 69 -18.41 10.93 1.74
C GLU A 69 -17.28 11.43 0.84
N PHE A 70 -16.05 11.40 1.35
CA PHE A 70 -14.88 11.80 0.57
C PHE A 70 -14.62 10.83 -0.58
N LEU A 71 -14.69 9.52 -0.32
CA LEU A 71 -14.47 8.48 -1.32
C LEU A 71 -15.59 8.45 -2.37
N ASP A 72 -16.84 8.68 -1.96
CA ASP A 72 -17.99 8.81 -2.87
C ASP A 72 -17.80 9.98 -3.82
N ALA A 73 -17.32 11.13 -3.31
CA ALA A 73 -16.99 12.30 -4.14
C ALA A 73 -15.86 12.04 -5.15
N GLU A 74 -14.93 11.12 -4.87
CA GLU A 74 -13.92 10.63 -5.82
C GLU A 74 -14.43 9.46 -6.71
N GLY A 75 -15.72 9.11 -6.63
CA GLY A 75 -16.35 8.05 -7.42
C GLY A 75 -15.97 6.62 -7.00
N ILE A 76 -15.52 6.44 -5.76
CA ILE A 76 -15.09 5.15 -5.22
C ILE A 76 -16.23 4.53 -4.41
N GLU A 77 -16.64 3.32 -4.79
CA GLU A 77 -17.62 2.56 -4.02
C GLU A 77 -17.05 2.16 -2.66
N THR A 78 -17.83 2.38 -1.59
CA THR A 78 -17.47 1.97 -0.24
C THR A 78 -18.41 0.87 0.27
N ASP A 79 -17.88 -0.07 1.05
CA ASP A 79 -18.65 -1.13 1.69
C ASP A 79 -17.99 -1.47 3.04
N PHE A 80 -17.82 -0.43 3.87
CA PHE A 80 -17.23 -0.56 5.21
C PHE A 80 -18.17 -1.26 6.18
N ILE A 81 -17.59 -1.95 7.16
CA ILE A 81 -18.28 -2.55 8.29
C ILE A 81 -18.26 -1.53 9.44
N ASP A 82 -19.44 -1.19 9.96
CA ASP A 82 -19.54 -0.25 11.07
C ASP A 82 -18.93 -0.83 12.34
N THR A 83 -18.02 -0.07 12.93
CA THR A 83 -17.38 -0.44 14.19
C THR A 83 -18.20 -0.03 15.43
N GLY A 84 -19.23 0.80 15.26
CA GLY A 84 -19.93 1.46 16.36
C GLY A 84 -19.09 2.49 17.13
N ALA A 85 -17.82 2.67 16.75
CA ALA A 85 -16.85 3.57 17.37
C ALA A 85 -16.34 4.62 16.37
N ILE A 86 -15.77 5.70 16.89
CA ILE A 86 -15.17 6.74 16.04
C ILE A 86 -13.92 6.19 15.36
N THR A 87 -13.84 6.31 14.02
CA THR A 87 -12.61 6.04 13.27
C THR A 87 -11.51 7.02 13.71
N ARG A 88 -10.31 6.53 13.91
CA ARG A 88 -9.18 7.30 14.44
C ARG A 88 -8.81 8.50 13.55
N ILE A 89 -8.20 9.50 14.19
CA ILE A 89 -7.55 10.62 13.52
C ILE A 89 -6.06 10.51 13.77
N ASN A 90 -5.27 10.58 12.71
CA ASN A 90 -3.82 10.75 12.79
C ASN A 90 -3.49 12.22 12.59
N VAL A 91 -2.57 12.74 13.37
CA VAL A 91 -2.10 14.13 13.26
C VAL A 91 -0.68 14.13 12.72
N LYS A 92 -0.46 14.87 11.63
CA LYS A 92 0.86 15.08 11.02
C LYS A 92 1.22 16.55 11.13
N ILE A 93 2.25 16.86 11.88
CA ILE A 93 2.77 18.21 12.06
C ILE A 93 3.98 18.37 11.14
N LYS A 94 3.87 19.25 10.14
CA LYS A 94 4.89 19.52 9.13
C LYS A 94 5.55 20.87 9.42
N THR A 95 6.84 20.81 9.76
CA THR A 95 7.75 21.95 9.85
C THR A 95 8.98 21.65 8.97
N ASP A 96 10.18 22.05 9.37
CA ASP A 96 11.44 21.50 8.85
C ASP A 96 11.62 20.00 9.16
N GLN A 97 10.91 19.51 10.19
CA GLN A 97 10.80 18.11 10.55
C GLN A 97 9.33 17.68 10.57
N GLU A 98 9.09 16.39 10.40
CA GLU A 98 7.76 15.81 10.49
C GLU A 98 7.57 15.13 11.85
N THR A 99 6.44 15.43 12.51
CA THR A 99 6.02 14.77 13.74
C THR A 99 4.65 14.13 13.52
N GLU A 100 4.54 12.84 13.80
CA GLU A 100 3.28 12.10 13.67
C GLU A 100 2.75 11.66 15.04
N LEU A 101 1.43 11.84 15.22
CA LEU A 101 0.66 11.29 16.33
C LEU A 101 -0.45 10.41 15.76
N ASN A 102 -0.26 9.10 15.80
CA ASN A 102 -1.19 8.13 15.24
C ASN A 102 -2.13 7.59 16.33
N GLY A 103 -3.45 7.70 16.10
CA GLY A 103 -4.47 7.13 16.96
C GLY A 103 -4.47 5.59 16.95
N PRO A 104 -5.02 4.93 17.98
CA PRO A 104 -5.13 3.47 18.02
C PRO A 104 -6.07 2.96 16.91
N GLY A 105 -5.77 1.76 16.39
CA GLY A 105 -6.68 1.06 15.49
C GLY A 105 -7.96 0.60 16.22
N PRO A 106 -8.99 0.18 15.45
CA PRO A 106 -10.23 -0.30 16.04
C PRO A 106 -10.05 -1.60 16.83
N VAL A 107 -10.85 -1.77 17.85
CA VAL A 107 -11.08 -3.08 18.49
C VAL A 107 -12.26 -3.71 17.76
N LEU A 108 -12.05 -4.88 17.16
CA LEU A 108 -13.05 -5.55 16.33
C LEU A 108 -13.64 -6.75 17.03
N GLU A 109 -14.95 -6.92 16.91
CA GLU A 109 -15.69 -8.05 17.43
C GLU A 109 -15.78 -9.19 16.41
N GLY A 110 -16.05 -10.42 16.90
CA GLY A 110 -16.17 -11.60 16.04
C GLY A 110 -17.22 -11.45 14.94
N SER A 111 -18.36 -10.80 15.25
CA SER A 111 -19.43 -10.53 14.28
C SER A 111 -18.97 -9.64 13.12
N GLN A 112 -18.15 -8.65 13.40
CA GLN A 112 -17.58 -7.75 12.38
C GLN A 112 -16.53 -8.48 11.51
N LEU A 113 -15.76 -9.37 12.11
CA LEU A 113 -14.82 -10.22 11.38
C LEU A 113 -15.55 -11.18 10.43
N GLU A 114 -16.65 -11.80 10.87
CA GLU A 114 -17.46 -12.68 9.99
C GLU A 114 -18.10 -11.91 8.82
N GLN A 115 -18.58 -10.68 9.02
CA GLN A 115 -19.07 -9.84 7.93
C GLN A 115 -18.01 -9.62 6.82
N LEU A 116 -16.73 -9.46 7.19
CA LEU A 116 -15.67 -9.35 6.16
C LEU A 116 -15.48 -10.67 5.40
N LYS A 117 -15.53 -11.81 6.07
CA LYS A 117 -15.48 -13.12 5.40
C LYS A 117 -16.63 -13.31 4.40
N GLU A 118 -17.84 -12.84 4.75
CA GLU A 118 -19.00 -12.88 3.86
C GLU A 118 -18.79 -12.00 2.63
N LYS A 119 -18.20 -10.81 2.78
CA LYS A 119 -17.85 -9.94 1.63
C LYS A 119 -16.83 -10.59 0.68
N ILE A 120 -15.85 -11.32 1.21
CA ILE A 120 -14.89 -12.07 0.38
C ILE A 120 -15.56 -13.29 -0.28
N ALA A 121 -16.51 -13.92 0.41
CA ALA A 121 -17.20 -15.11 -0.13
C ALA A 121 -18.04 -14.84 -1.37
N VAL A 122 -18.38 -13.59 -1.70
CA VAL A 122 -19.13 -13.23 -2.92
C VAL A 122 -18.23 -12.72 -4.05
N MET A 123 -16.92 -12.56 -3.85
CA MET A 123 -15.98 -12.18 -4.91
C MET A 123 -15.84 -13.29 -5.94
N ALA A 124 -15.64 -12.94 -7.20
CA ALA A 124 -15.53 -13.86 -8.32
C ALA A 124 -14.08 -14.27 -8.60
N GLN A 125 -13.91 -15.38 -9.33
CA GLN A 125 -12.60 -15.76 -9.86
C GLN A 125 -12.05 -14.65 -10.77
N GLY A 126 -10.77 -14.31 -10.59
CA GLY A 126 -10.10 -13.23 -11.32
C GLY A 126 -10.29 -11.85 -10.70
N ASP A 127 -11.09 -11.73 -9.64
CA ASP A 127 -11.12 -10.50 -8.84
C ASP A 127 -9.80 -10.28 -8.09
N TRP A 128 -9.60 -9.06 -7.61
CA TRP A 128 -8.42 -8.66 -6.84
C TRP A 128 -8.83 -8.32 -5.41
N PHE A 129 -8.11 -8.86 -4.44
CA PHE A 129 -8.28 -8.51 -3.03
C PHE A 129 -6.98 -7.96 -2.48
N VAL A 130 -6.96 -6.66 -2.19
CA VAL A 130 -5.78 -5.93 -1.68
C VAL A 130 -5.94 -5.70 -0.19
N LEU A 131 -5.25 -6.49 0.62
CA LEU A 131 -5.16 -6.29 2.06
C LEU A 131 -3.97 -5.38 2.35
N ALA A 132 -4.23 -4.15 2.76
CA ALA A 132 -3.20 -3.14 2.91
C ALA A 132 -3.33 -2.31 4.20
N GLY A 133 -2.16 -1.97 4.77
CA GLY A 133 -2.04 -1.18 6.00
C GLY A 133 -1.82 -2.00 7.26
N SER A 134 -1.91 -1.32 8.40
CA SER A 134 -1.69 -1.94 9.71
C SER A 134 -2.80 -2.94 10.03
N LEU A 135 -2.42 -4.12 10.49
CA LEU A 135 -3.33 -5.15 10.98
C LEU A 135 -3.44 -5.02 12.51
N PRO A 136 -4.66 -4.82 13.05
CA PRO A 136 -4.84 -4.67 14.49
C PRO A 136 -4.40 -5.93 15.25
N SER A 137 -3.63 -5.76 16.32
CA SER A 137 -3.18 -6.86 17.18
C SER A 137 -4.32 -7.57 17.91
N SER A 138 -5.49 -6.95 17.98
CA SER A 138 -6.72 -7.55 18.51
C SER A 138 -7.32 -8.64 17.60
N VAL A 139 -6.92 -8.67 16.33
CA VAL A 139 -7.37 -9.68 15.35
C VAL A 139 -6.35 -10.81 15.28
N PRO A 140 -6.74 -12.06 15.53
CA PRO A 140 -5.83 -13.20 15.44
C PRO A 140 -5.23 -13.34 14.03
N THR A 141 -3.94 -13.63 13.92
CA THR A 141 -3.28 -13.84 12.62
C THR A 141 -3.96 -14.93 11.79
N GLN A 142 -4.53 -15.95 12.45
CA GLN A 142 -5.29 -17.00 11.76
C GLN A 142 -6.44 -16.45 10.93
N PHE A 143 -7.10 -15.37 11.39
CA PHE A 143 -8.16 -14.73 10.60
C PHE A 143 -7.67 -14.22 9.25
N PHE A 144 -6.50 -13.58 9.22
CA PHE A 144 -5.90 -13.09 7.96
C PHE A 144 -5.45 -14.23 7.05
N LYS A 145 -4.95 -15.34 7.63
CA LYS A 145 -4.64 -16.56 6.86
C LYS A 145 -5.91 -17.14 6.23
N ASP A 146 -6.99 -17.23 6.98
CA ASP A 146 -8.29 -17.70 6.47
C ASP A 146 -8.80 -16.85 5.30
N LEU A 147 -8.60 -15.50 5.34
CA LEU A 147 -8.96 -14.60 4.23
C LEU A 147 -8.11 -14.88 2.99
N ALA A 148 -6.81 -15.07 3.17
CA ALA A 148 -5.89 -15.35 2.08
C ALA A 148 -6.17 -16.73 1.44
N ASP A 149 -6.35 -17.77 2.26
CA ASP A 149 -6.67 -19.12 1.79
C ASP A 149 -7.99 -19.13 0.99
N ARG A 150 -9.03 -18.49 1.52
CA ARG A 150 -10.32 -18.33 0.80
C ARG A 150 -10.15 -17.58 -0.53
N SER A 151 -9.29 -16.57 -0.56
CA SER A 151 -9.01 -15.84 -1.80
C SER A 151 -8.35 -16.76 -2.84
N GLN A 152 -7.39 -17.58 -2.44
CA GLN A 152 -6.74 -18.54 -3.32
C GLN A 152 -7.69 -19.63 -3.81
N GLU A 153 -8.48 -20.25 -2.93
CA GLU A 153 -9.46 -21.29 -3.27
C GLU A 153 -10.47 -20.80 -4.33
N ARG A 154 -10.75 -19.49 -4.33
CA ARG A 154 -11.67 -18.86 -5.28
C ARG A 154 -10.98 -18.31 -6.52
N GLY A 155 -9.66 -18.41 -6.64
CA GLY A 155 -8.90 -17.88 -7.77
C GLY A 155 -8.89 -16.35 -7.81
N ILE A 156 -8.90 -15.70 -6.63
CA ILE A 156 -8.78 -14.26 -6.45
C ILE A 156 -7.29 -13.90 -6.35
N HIS A 157 -6.87 -12.84 -7.01
CA HIS A 157 -5.52 -12.30 -6.89
C HIS A 157 -5.35 -11.60 -5.54
N PHE A 158 -4.74 -12.29 -4.57
CA PHE A 158 -4.50 -11.75 -3.24
C PHE A 158 -3.22 -10.91 -3.21
N VAL A 159 -3.37 -9.61 -2.93
CA VAL A 159 -2.27 -8.65 -2.78
C VAL A 159 -2.12 -8.28 -1.32
N LEU A 160 -0.89 -8.33 -0.81
CA LEU A 160 -0.59 -8.06 0.60
C LEU A 160 0.43 -6.93 0.73
N ASP A 161 0.00 -5.78 1.25
CA ASP A 161 0.87 -4.63 1.57
C ASP A 161 0.73 -4.20 3.04
N THR A 162 1.23 -5.04 3.92
CA THR A 162 1.31 -4.80 5.37
C THR A 162 2.76 -4.87 5.84
N SER A 163 3.00 -4.56 7.11
CA SER A 163 4.33 -4.54 7.70
C SER A 163 4.37 -5.33 9.02
N GLY A 164 5.58 -5.51 9.53
CA GLY A 164 5.84 -6.13 10.83
C GLY A 164 5.60 -7.66 10.86
N PRO A 165 5.38 -8.23 12.06
CA PRO A 165 5.26 -9.68 12.23
C PRO A 165 4.14 -10.32 11.40
N ALA A 166 3.04 -9.61 11.19
CA ALA A 166 1.91 -10.12 10.42
C ALA A 166 2.27 -10.40 8.96
N LEU A 167 3.09 -9.55 8.33
CA LEU A 167 3.56 -9.80 6.96
C LEU A 167 4.31 -11.14 6.90
N LYS A 168 5.26 -11.37 7.83
CA LYS A 168 6.07 -12.60 7.86
C LYS A 168 5.21 -13.87 8.00
N GLU A 169 4.17 -13.82 8.81
CA GLU A 169 3.27 -14.96 9.03
C GLU A 169 2.32 -15.21 7.85
N LEU A 170 2.00 -14.17 7.07
CA LEU A 170 1.11 -14.27 5.91
C LEU A 170 1.82 -14.66 4.61
N LEU A 171 3.15 -14.73 4.59
CA LEU A 171 3.88 -15.15 3.38
C LEU A 171 3.56 -16.57 2.93
N ASP A 172 3.29 -17.48 3.87
CA ASP A 172 2.97 -18.87 3.54
C ASP A 172 1.61 -19.01 2.85
N THR A 173 0.78 -17.96 2.87
CA THR A 173 -0.46 -17.89 2.09
C THR A 173 -0.21 -17.59 0.59
N LYS A 174 1.04 -17.54 0.15
CA LYS A 174 1.46 -17.39 -1.25
C LYS A 174 0.74 -16.26 -2.00
N PRO A 175 0.81 -15.01 -1.51
CA PRO A 175 0.13 -13.90 -2.14
C PRO A 175 0.58 -13.71 -3.60
N PHE A 176 -0.33 -13.14 -4.43
CA PHE A 176 -0.03 -12.78 -5.80
C PHE A 176 1.05 -11.70 -5.86
N LEU A 177 0.93 -10.65 -5.04
CA LEU A 177 1.88 -9.54 -4.97
C LEU A 177 2.13 -9.14 -3.52
N ILE A 178 3.40 -8.90 -3.20
CA ILE A 178 3.81 -8.16 -2.01
C ILE A 178 4.74 -7.02 -2.41
N LYS A 179 4.72 -5.94 -1.60
CA LYS A 179 5.58 -4.79 -1.81
C LYS A 179 6.23 -4.30 -0.51
N PRO A 180 7.21 -4.98 0.06
CA PRO A 180 8.03 -4.42 1.13
C PRO A 180 8.95 -3.30 0.63
N ASN A 181 9.33 -2.38 1.51
CA ASN A 181 10.53 -1.58 1.30
C ASN A 181 11.78 -2.33 1.80
N GLU A 182 12.98 -1.76 1.59
CA GLU A 182 14.25 -2.37 2.00
C GLU A 182 14.32 -2.64 3.51
N HIS A 183 13.73 -1.78 4.33
CA HIS A 183 13.71 -1.95 5.79
C HIS A 183 12.76 -3.07 6.21
N GLU A 184 11.54 -3.08 5.68
CA GLU A 184 10.53 -4.13 5.93
C GLU A 184 11.05 -5.50 5.48
N LEU A 185 11.71 -5.57 4.32
CA LEU A 185 12.34 -6.81 3.86
C LEU A 185 13.49 -7.22 4.79
N GLY A 186 14.31 -6.27 5.22
CA GLY A 186 15.39 -6.50 6.19
C GLY A 186 14.88 -7.05 7.52
N GLU A 187 13.83 -6.46 8.08
CA GLU A 187 13.18 -6.92 9.33
C GLU A 187 12.66 -8.36 9.21
N MET A 188 12.10 -8.75 8.05
CA MET A 188 11.61 -10.11 7.83
C MET A 188 12.71 -11.17 7.97
N PHE A 189 13.94 -10.84 7.62
CA PHE A 189 15.09 -11.74 7.64
C PHE A 189 16.10 -11.46 8.75
N GLY A 190 15.91 -10.39 9.54
CA GLY A 190 16.83 -9.98 10.60
C GLY A 190 18.16 -9.45 10.08
N VAL A 191 18.16 -8.74 8.95
CA VAL A 191 19.34 -8.20 8.27
C VAL A 191 19.12 -6.75 7.85
N GLU A 192 20.19 -6.04 7.56
CA GLU A 192 20.15 -4.74 6.90
C GLU A 192 20.30 -4.91 5.39
N ILE A 193 19.43 -4.31 4.61
CA ILE A 193 19.45 -4.32 3.14
C ILE A 193 19.81 -2.93 2.65
N THR A 194 20.96 -2.80 2.04
CA THR A 194 21.51 -1.52 1.54
C THR A 194 21.76 -1.52 0.04
N THR A 195 21.70 -2.69 -0.62
CA THR A 195 21.95 -2.83 -2.04
C THR A 195 20.85 -3.60 -2.76
N GLN A 196 20.67 -3.32 -4.04
CA GLN A 196 19.73 -4.06 -4.88
C GLN A 196 20.07 -5.56 -4.94
N ALA A 197 21.34 -5.94 -4.95
CA ALA A 197 21.76 -7.34 -4.93
C ALA A 197 21.30 -8.07 -3.65
N GLN A 198 21.42 -7.43 -2.49
CA GLN A 198 20.87 -7.97 -1.24
C GLN A 198 19.34 -8.06 -1.29
N ALA A 199 18.67 -7.02 -1.81
CA ALA A 199 17.22 -7.02 -1.98
C ALA A 199 16.77 -8.19 -2.87
N PHE A 200 17.45 -8.47 -3.98
CA PHE A 200 17.18 -9.62 -4.84
C PHE A 200 17.39 -10.96 -4.14
N HIS A 201 18.47 -11.08 -3.37
CA HIS A 201 18.74 -12.31 -2.63
C HIS A 201 17.56 -12.68 -1.71
N TYR A 202 17.07 -11.71 -0.94
CA TYR A 202 15.97 -11.97 -0.01
C TYR A 202 14.60 -12.01 -0.70
N ALA A 203 14.36 -11.22 -1.75
CA ALA A 203 13.14 -11.30 -2.56
C ALA A 203 13.01 -12.67 -3.23
N SER A 204 14.10 -13.23 -3.74
CA SER A 204 14.09 -14.60 -4.33
C SER A 204 13.65 -15.65 -3.32
N ARG A 205 14.05 -15.54 -2.05
CA ARG A 205 13.60 -16.46 -0.99
C ARG A 205 12.10 -16.37 -0.72
N LEU A 206 11.48 -15.19 -0.93
CA LEU A 206 10.03 -15.03 -0.84
C LEU A 206 9.32 -15.68 -2.04
N VAL A 207 9.90 -15.55 -3.23
CA VAL A 207 9.41 -16.24 -4.44
C VAL A 207 9.50 -17.76 -4.27
N GLU A 208 10.60 -18.29 -3.71
CA GLU A 208 10.75 -19.71 -3.38
C GLU A 208 9.69 -20.21 -2.39
N ARG A 209 9.22 -19.36 -1.46
CA ARG A 209 8.11 -19.67 -0.54
C ARG A 209 6.73 -19.62 -1.23
N GLY A 210 6.66 -19.19 -2.48
CA GLY A 210 5.44 -19.24 -3.29
C GLY A 210 4.79 -17.89 -3.56
N VAL A 211 5.36 -16.76 -3.11
CA VAL A 211 4.93 -15.43 -3.53
C VAL A 211 5.14 -15.31 -5.04
N GLN A 212 4.11 -14.87 -5.79
CA GLN A 212 4.20 -14.84 -7.25
C GLN A 212 5.00 -13.63 -7.74
N HIS A 213 4.74 -12.45 -7.18
CA HIS A 213 5.41 -11.19 -7.53
C HIS A 213 5.89 -10.48 -6.27
N VAL A 214 7.17 -10.13 -6.22
CA VAL A 214 7.78 -9.36 -5.14
C VAL A 214 8.33 -8.07 -5.73
N VAL A 215 7.87 -6.93 -5.25
CA VAL A 215 8.45 -5.63 -5.55
C VAL A 215 9.09 -5.08 -4.28
N VAL A 216 10.36 -4.70 -4.33
CA VAL A 216 11.04 -4.05 -3.19
C VAL A 216 11.34 -2.61 -3.57
N SER A 217 10.72 -1.66 -2.87
CA SER A 217 11.02 -0.24 -3.04
C SER A 217 12.23 0.15 -2.20
N MET A 218 13.13 0.96 -2.78
CA MET A 218 14.39 1.39 -2.15
C MET A 218 14.59 2.92 -2.24
N GLY A 219 13.49 3.66 -2.17
CA GLY A 219 13.50 5.12 -2.26
C GLY A 219 14.24 5.62 -3.50
N GLY A 220 15.17 6.56 -3.30
CA GLY A 220 16.00 7.11 -4.39
C GLY A 220 16.97 6.11 -5.04
N ALA A 221 17.21 4.95 -4.43
CA ALA A 221 18.00 3.87 -5.01
C ALA A 221 17.20 3.01 -6.02
N GLY A 222 15.93 3.34 -6.25
CA GLY A 222 15.07 2.67 -7.21
C GLY A 222 14.20 1.59 -6.62
N ALA A 223 13.97 0.54 -7.38
CA ALA A 223 13.20 -0.61 -6.97
C ALA A 223 13.71 -1.88 -7.65
N ILE A 224 13.38 -3.03 -7.08
CA ILE A 224 13.60 -4.33 -7.71
C ILE A 224 12.27 -5.10 -7.83
N TYR A 225 12.19 -5.95 -8.82
CA TYR A 225 11.11 -6.89 -9.03
C TYR A 225 11.66 -8.30 -9.16
N ALA A 226 11.02 -9.25 -8.47
CA ALA A 226 11.37 -10.66 -8.55
C ALA A 226 10.10 -11.53 -8.69
N SER A 227 10.15 -12.50 -9.60
CA SER A 227 9.20 -13.59 -9.75
C SER A 227 9.97 -14.89 -10.07
N ARG A 228 9.27 -15.97 -10.36
CA ARG A 228 9.93 -17.23 -10.78
C ARG A 228 10.65 -17.09 -12.11
N GLU A 229 10.14 -16.27 -13.02
CA GLU A 229 10.62 -16.19 -14.41
C GLU A 229 11.47 -14.94 -14.64
N TYR A 230 11.21 -13.87 -13.92
CA TYR A 230 11.78 -12.55 -14.22
C TYR A 230 12.40 -11.89 -12.99
N ARG A 231 13.48 -11.16 -13.24
CA ARG A 231 14.16 -10.28 -12.27
C ARG A 231 14.47 -8.97 -12.96
N TYR A 232 13.99 -7.86 -12.40
CA TYR A 232 14.19 -6.53 -12.97
C TYR A 232 14.66 -5.55 -11.90
N THR A 233 15.52 -4.61 -12.30
CA THR A 233 15.78 -3.37 -11.55
C THR A 233 15.07 -2.22 -12.23
N ALA A 234 14.64 -1.22 -11.46
CA ALA A 234 14.16 0.03 -11.99
C ALA A 234 14.91 1.21 -11.38
N GLN A 235 15.30 2.15 -12.25
CA GLN A 235 15.76 3.46 -11.83
C GLN A 235 14.55 4.39 -11.72
N VAL A 236 14.50 5.19 -10.65
CA VAL A 236 13.42 6.16 -10.44
C VAL A 236 13.71 7.47 -11.18
N PRO A 237 12.68 8.19 -11.63
CA PRO A 237 12.82 9.52 -12.20
C PRO A 237 13.48 10.48 -11.20
N LYS A 238 14.20 11.48 -11.73
CA LYS A 238 14.78 12.54 -10.91
C LYS A 238 13.75 13.64 -10.69
N GLY A 239 13.55 14.02 -9.42
CA GLY A 239 12.59 15.06 -9.07
C GLY A 239 12.77 15.56 -7.64
N LYS A 240 12.05 16.61 -7.29
CA LYS A 240 12.00 17.12 -5.93
C LYS A 240 10.97 16.33 -5.15
N VAL A 241 11.42 15.55 -4.17
CA VAL A 241 10.53 14.88 -3.22
C VAL A 241 9.79 15.93 -2.38
N VAL A 242 8.46 15.85 -2.40
CA VAL A 242 7.54 16.72 -1.65
C VAL A 242 6.90 15.95 -0.49
N ASN A 243 6.41 14.74 -0.76
CA ASN A 243 5.74 13.91 0.24
C ASN A 243 5.86 12.42 -0.15
N THR A 244 6.41 11.59 0.73
CA THR A 244 6.55 10.15 0.48
C THR A 244 5.37 9.31 0.93
N VAL A 245 4.41 9.92 1.66
CA VAL A 245 3.20 9.22 2.12
C VAL A 245 2.37 8.77 0.92
N GLY A 246 1.99 7.50 0.91
CA GLY A 246 1.21 6.92 -0.19
C GLY A 246 2.01 6.52 -1.44
N SER A 247 3.32 6.81 -1.52
CA SER A 247 4.14 6.41 -2.68
C SER A 247 4.17 4.90 -2.88
N GLY A 248 4.26 4.13 -1.78
CA GLY A 248 4.18 2.68 -1.82
C GLY A 248 2.81 2.18 -2.27
N ASP A 249 1.74 2.81 -1.79
CA ASP A 249 0.36 2.48 -2.15
C ASP A 249 0.09 2.78 -3.63
N SER A 250 0.67 3.88 -4.14
CA SER A 250 0.62 4.26 -5.56
C SER A 250 1.40 3.28 -6.44
N LEU A 251 2.54 2.77 -5.96
CA LEU A 251 3.29 1.74 -6.66
C LEU A 251 2.46 0.45 -6.79
N VAL A 252 1.81 0.00 -5.72
CA VAL A 252 0.90 -1.16 -5.76
C VAL A 252 -0.26 -0.91 -6.73
N SER A 253 -0.87 0.26 -6.68
CA SER A 253 -1.99 0.63 -7.56
C SER A 253 -1.59 0.66 -9.03
N GLY A 254 -0.46 1.29 -9.35
CA GLY A 254 0.08 1.34 -10.71
C GLY A 254 0.44 -0.05 -11.24
N PHE A 255 1.06 -0.89 -10.39
CA PHE A 255 1.35 -2.29 -10.77
C PHE A 255 0.07 -3.04 -11.12
N ILE A 256 -0.96 -3.00 -10.25
CA ILE A 256 -2.24 -3.65 -10.48
C ILE A 256 -2.90 -3.12 -11.75
N ALA A 257 -2.93 -1.79 -11.94
CA ALA A 257 -3.56 -1.16 -13.09
C ALA A 257 -2.96 -1.63 -14.41
N SER A 258 -1.64 -1.59 -14.52
CA SER A 258 -0.93 -2.03 -15.72
C SER A 258 -0.99 -3.55 -15.92
N TYR A 259 -0.92 -4.33 -14.83
CA TYR A 259 -0.99 -5.80 -14.94
C TYR A 259 -2.36 -6.29 -15.41
N ILE A 260 -3.45 -5.69 -14.93
CA ILE A 260 -4.81 -6.03 -15.41
C ILE A 260 -4.94 -5.78 -16.91
N GLN A 261 -4.35 -4.70 -17.40
CA GLN A 261 -4.47 -4.28 -18.79
C GLN A 261 -3.58 -5.08 -19.75
N HIS A 262 -2.35 -5.41 -19.32
CA HIS A 262 -1.33 -5.93 -20.22
C HIS A 262 -0.88 -7.36 -19.92
N GLN A 263 -1.10 -7.88 -18.71
CA GLN A 263 -0.58 -9.17 -18.24
C GLN A 263 0.95 -9.29 -18.38
N ASP A 264 1.65 -8.15 -18.33
CA ASP A 264 3.07 -8.01 -18.53
C ASP A 264 3.73 -7.50 -17.23
N PRO A 265 4.52 -8.32 -16.53
CA PRO A 265 5.14 -7.94 -15.25
C PRO A 265 6.15 -6.80 -15.38
N GLU A 266 6.88 -6.68 -16.50
CA GLU A 266 7.85 -5.63 -16.71
C GLU A 266 7.16 -4.27 -16.82
N ARG A 267 6.11 -4.19 -17.65
CA ARG A 267 5.29 -2.98 -17.79
C ARG A 267 4.57 -2.64 -16.48
N ALA A 268 4.04 -3.64 -15.78
CA ALA A 268 3.39 -3.44 -14.50
C ALA A 268 4.36 -2.88 -13.45
N PHE A 269 5.58 -3.39 -13.40
CA PHE A 269 6.63 -2.89 -12.53
C PHE A 269 7.04 -1.47 -12.89
N GLN A 270 7.27 -1.18 -14.18
CA GLN A 270 7.62 0.16 -14.66
C GLN A 270 6.54 1.18 -14.30
N TYR A 271 5.27 0.86 -14.58
CA TYR A 271 4.13 1.74 -14.30
C TYR A 271 3.92 1.95 -12.79
N GLY A 272 4.12 0.89 -11.99
CA GLY A 272 4.10 0.99 -10.52
C GLY A 272 5.18 1.94 -9.99
N VAL A 273 6.42 1.83 -10.47
CA VAL A 273 7.52 2.73 -10.07
C VAL A 273 7.24 4.17 -10.48
N ALA A 274 6.70 4.39 -11.69
CA ALA A 274 6.28 5.72 -12.14
C ALA A 274 5.20 6.31 -11.23
N SER A 275 4.18 5.51 -10.85
CA SER A 275 3.09 5.94 -9.96
C SER A 275 3.59 6.30 -8.56
N GLY A 276 4.48 5.49 -7.99
CA GLY A 276 5.10 5.78 -6.69
C GLY A 276 5.94 7.06 -6.72
N SER A 277 6.71 7.26 -7.79
CA SER A 277 7.54 8.47 -7.98
C SER A 277 6.67 9.70 -8.18
N ALA A 278 5.60 9.60 -9.00
CA ALA A 278 4.66 10.68 -9.23
C ALA A 278 4.01 11.15 -7.93
N THR A 279 3.62 10.23 -7.04
CA THR A 279 3.11 10.57 -5.70
C THR A 279 4.19 11.26 -4.86
N ALA A 280 5.43 10.78 -4.88
CA ALA A 280 6.52 11.37 -4.09
C ALA A 280 6.80 12.84 -4.47
N PHE A 281 6.48 13.28 -5.68
CA PHE A 281 6.69 14.64 -6.17
C PHE A 281 5.47 15.57 -5.98
N ARG A 282 4.41 15.10 -5.31
CA ARG A 282 3.17 15.86 -5.02
C ARG A 282 2.90 15.97 -3.52
N THR A 283 1.97 16.85 -3.19
CA THR A 283 1.44 16.99 -1.82
C THR A 283 0.38 15.94 -1.48
N ASP A 284 -0.33 15.42 -2.50
CA ASP A 284 -1.31 14.33 -2.43
C ASP A 284 -0.91 13.21 -3.42
N LEU A 285 -1.68 12.16 -3.50
CA LEU A 285 -1.50 11.02 -4.39
C LEU A 285 -1.46 11.46 -5.87
N CYS A 286 -0.78 10.69 -6.72
CA CYS A 286 -0.60 10.99 -8.14
C CYS A 286 -1.92 10.99 -8.93
N GLU A 287 -1.92 11.74 -10.02
CA GLU A 287 -2.90 11.68 -11.08
C GLU A 287 -2.34 10.89 -12.28
N GLN A 288 -3.22 10.40 -13.15
CA GLN A 288 -2.79 9.64 -14.35
C GLN A 288 -1.80 10.43 -15.21
N ALA A 289 -2.04 11.72 -15.41
CA ALA A 289 -1.16 12.56 -16.21
C ALA A 289 0.27 12.67 -15.65
N ASP A 290 0.42 12.69 -14.31
CA ASP A 290 1.74 12.71 -13.68
C ASP A 290 2.49 11.39 -13.92
N VAL A 291 1.77 10.27 -13.83
CA VAL A 291 2.35 8.94 -14.09
C VAL A 291 2.80 8.82 -15.54
N GLU A 292 1.95 9.21 -16.48
CA GLU A 292 2.24 9.17 -17.92
C GLU A 292 3.43 10.06 -18.29
N GLN A 293 3.56 11.21 -17.63
CA GLN A 293 4.72 12.11 -17.82
C GLN A 293 6.03 11.47 -17.35
N LEU A 294 6.02 10.78 -16.20
CA LEU A 294 7.22 10.18 -15.60
C LEU A 294 7.55 8.79 -16.15
N LEU A 295 6.58 8.10 -16.75
CA LEU A 295 6.76 6.73 -17.25
C LEU A 295 7.95 6.55 -18.19
N PRO A 296 8.23 7.45 -19.17
CA PRO A 296 9.40 7.33 -20.03
C PRO A 296 10.75 7.50 -19.31
N GLU A 297 10.76 8.11 -18.12
CA GLU A 297 11.96 8.31 -17.32
C GLU A 297 12.30 7.10 -16.44
N VAL A 298 11.35 6.18 -16.22
CA VAL A 298 11.58 4.93 -15.47
C VAL A 298 12.28 3.93 -16.39
N THR A 299 13.55 3.67 -16.13
CA THR A 299 14.31 2.67 -16.86
C THR A 299 14.26 1.34 -16.14
N VAL A 300 13.68 0.32 -16.78
CA VAL A 300 13.67 -1.06 -16.29
C VAL A 300 14.71 -1.86 -17.03
N THR A 301 15.53 -2.62 -16.31
CA THR A 301 16.56 -3.49 -16.87
C THR A 301 16.52 -4.88 -16.23
N PRO A 302 16.74 -5.96 -17.00
CA PRO A 302 16.92 -7.29 -16.43
C PRO A 302 18.10 -7.31 -15.45
N PHE A 303 17.93 -8.01 -14.34
CA PHE A 303 19.01 -8.22 -13.37
C PHE A 303 19.76 -9.53 -13.69
N GLU A 304 21.07 -9.41 -13.92
CA GLU A 304 21.96 -10.57 -14.11
C GLU A 304 22.78 -10.83 -12.84
N GLU A 305 22.91 -12.09 -12.42
CA GLU A 305 23.66 -12.47 -11.19
C GLU A 305 25.14 -12.03 -11.17
N LYS A 306 25.68 -11.63 -12.30
CA LYS A 306 27.05 -11.08 -12.38
C LYS A 306 27.22 -9.73 -11.69
N ASP A 307 26.11 -9.05 -11.36
CA ASP A 307 26.10 -7.74 -10.67
C ASP A 307 26.32 -7.86 -9.15
N VAL A 308 26.39 -9.11 -8.62
CA VAL A 308 26.57 -9.39 -7.17
C VAL A 308 28.04 -9.29 -6.73
N THR A 309 29.00 -9.21 -7.65
CA THR A 309 30.45 -9.33 -7.36
C THR A 309 31.25 -8.04 -7.50
N LYS A 310 30.60 -6.89 -7.46
CA LYS A 310 31.31 -5.59 -7.45
C LYS A 310 31.08 -4.77 -6.21
#